data_6f595a76353b3c38153121a6539b9c4d
#
_entry.id   6f595a76353b3c38153121a6539b9c4d
#
_cell.length_a   1.000
_cell.length_b   1.000
_cell.length_c   1.000
_cell.angle_alpha   90.00
_cell.angle_beta   90.00
_cell.angle_gamma   90.00
#
_symmetry.space_group_name_H-M   'P 1'
#
loop_
_entity.id
_entity.type
_entity.pdbx_description
1 polymer ?
#
loop_
_entity_poly.entity_id
_entity_poly.type
_entity_poly.pdbx_seq_one_letter_code
_entity_poly.pdbx_strand_id
1 'polypeptide(L)'
;MQVSKILEILIALGLFYFLFSTLVSLLFEWYSHKTQKRGRFLYETIFKLLNDPVNKSYGASLYSHFSIDQLKKNRDSYPQYISSEMFANALIDIIGSQSEITQFTNVFQSNDSKNLIKVEMEEFRFQDPYERFQKGLDAMEYSPFKSYLRGFFEKTENYSDLKNAISKWFDDYMERVSGWYKIRTKRSIFIISLLVCLALNVDSITLIKKLNTDDKYRKDLVLLAEKKVLENKINDQKIDSVDLAKNLNSIKSIINEIEDNSLPIGYQDDFKELNKKNHYIMWFVGILISAFALSFGAPFWFEVMVKAINIRRAGIKPS
;
A
#
# COMPACT_ATOMS: atom_id res chain seq x y z
N MET A 1 -26.13 -34.82 6.24
CA MET A 1 -26.53 -33.82 7.25
C MET A 1 -25.36 -33.04 7.84
N GLN A 2 -24.23 -33.65 8.26
CA GLN A 2 -23.06 -32.94 8.81
C GLN A 2 -22.33 -32.03 7.79
N VAL A 3 -22.16 -32.47 6.54
CA VAL A 3 -21.45 -31.66 5.50
C VAL A 3 -22.20 -30.37 5.18
N SER A 4 -23.55 -30.41 5.14
CA SER A 4 -24.38 -29.22 4.92
C SER A 4 -24.22 -28.21 6.05
N LYS A 5 -24.15 -28.63 7.31
CA LYS A 5 -23.95 -27.75 8.47
C LYS A 5 -22.60 -27.07 8.45
N ILE A 6 -21.53 -27.79 8.09
CA ILE A 6 -20.17 -27.20 7.98
C ILE A 6 -20.13 -26.14 6.89
N LEU A 7 -20.75 -26.40 5.73
CA LEU A 7 -20.82 -25.42 4.65
C LEU A 7 -21.62 -24.17 5.04
N GLU A 8 -22.75 -24.36 5.78
CA GLU A 8 -23.52 -23.24 6.31
C GLU A 8 -22.71 -22.37 7.27
N ILE A 9 -21.96 -23.00 8.18
CA ILE A 9 -21.04 -22.27 9.09
C ILE A 9 -19.97 -21.51 8.28
N LEU A 10 -19.38 -22.13 7.26
CA LEU A 10 -18.36 -21.50 6.43
C LEU A 10 -18.91 -20.30 5.63
N ILE A 11 -20.14 -20.42 5.10
CA ILE A 11 -20.83 -19.32 4.40
C ILE A 11 -21.12 -18.17 5.37
N ALA A 12 -21.64 -18.46 6.56
CA ALA A 12 -21.94 -17.45 7.57
C ALA A 12 -20.67 -16.74 8.08
N LEU A 13 -19.59 -17.49 8.34
CA LEU A 13 -18.27 -16.92 8.66
C LEU A 13 -17.74 -16.08 7.50
N GLY A 14 -17.89 -16.53 6.26
CA GLY A 14 -17.47 -15.79 5.07
C GLY A 14 -18.17 -14.44 4.98
N LEU A 15 -19.50 -14.39 5.20
CA LEU A 15 -20.25 -13.14 5.24
C LEU A 15 -19.78 -12.24 6.38
N PHE A 16 -19.65 -12.78 7.58
CA PHE A 16 -19.22 -12.03 8.76
C PHE A 16 -17.83 -11.39 8.54
N TYR A 17 -16.85 -12.20 8.15
CA TYR A 17 -15.53 -11.68 7.89
C TYR A 17 -15.45 -10.75 6.67
N PHE A 18 -16.27 -10.97 5.65
CA PHE A 18 -16.39 -10.04 4.52
C PHE A 18 -16.78 -8.63 5.00
N LEU A 19 -17.83 -8.53 5.84
CA LEU A 19 -18.33 -7.25 6.35
C LEU A 19 -17.26 -6.52 7.18
N PHE A 20 -16.67 -7.23 8.16
CA PHE A 20 -15.65 -6.62 9.03
C PHE A 20 -14.35 -6.34 8.32
N SER A 21 -13.94 -7.17 7.35
CA SER A 21 -12.77 -6.88 6.53
C SER A 21 -12.99 -5.66 5.63
N THR A 22 -14.24 -5.42 5.17
CA THR A 22 -14.56 -4.19 4.44
C THR A 22 -14.39 -2.97 5.34
N LEU A 23 -14.88 -3.03 6.58
CA LEU A 23 -14.68 -1.97 7.58
C LEU A 23 -13.18 -1.72 7.83
N VAL A 24 -12.40 -2.77 8.04
CA VAL A 24 -10.93 -2.68 8.21
C VAL A 24 -10.27 -2.03 7.00
N SER A 25 -10.68 -2.40 5.78
CA SER A 25 -10.14 -1.83 4.54
C SER A 25 -10.43 -0.33 4.44
N LEU A 26 -11.64 0.11 4.78
CA LEU A 26 -12.02 1.52 4.81
C LEU A 26 -11.20 2.32 5.83
N LEU A 27 -11.02 1.77 7.04
CA LEU A 27 -10.20 2.40 8.07
C LEU A 27 -8.72 2.49 7.67
N PHE A 28 -8.20 1.43 7.03
CA PHE A 28 -6.84 1.43 6.51
C PHE A 28 -6.66 2.47 5.39
N GLU A 29 -7.62 2.58 4.47
CA GLU A 29 -7.56 3.54 3.38
C GLU A 29 -7.59 4.98 3.90
N TRP A 30 -8.49 5.28 4.82
CA TRP A 30 -8.54 6.57 5.50
C TRP A 30 -7.21 6.90 6.20
N TYR A 31 -6.67 5.94 6.96
CA TYR A 31 -5.38 6.09 7.64
C TYR A 31 -4.23 6.31 6.66
N SER A 32 -4.16 5.50 5.60
CA SER A 32 -3.12 5.57 4.57
C SER A 32 -3.15 6.90 3.81
N HIS A 33 -4.36 7.38 3.50
CA HIS A 33 -4.56 8.68 2.84
C HIS A 33 -4.14 9.84 3.75
N LYS A 34 -4.60 9.85 5.00
CA LYS A 34 -4.29 10.91 5.97
C LYS A 34 -2.79 10.99 6.28
N THR A 35 -2.10 9.88 6.34
CA THR A 35 -0.66 9.82 6.66
C THR A 35 0.24 9.88 5.45
N GLN A 36 -0.30 9.98 4.23
CA GLN A 36 0.45 9.94 2.95
C GLN A 36 1.44 8.77 2.90
N LYS A 37 1.05 7.64 3.46
CA LYS A 37 1.93 6.51 3.79
C LYS A 37 2.74 6.01 2.59
N ARG A 38 2.11 5.95 1.39
CA ARG A 38 2.76 5.49 0.17
C ARG A 38 3.81 6.49 -0.32
N GLY A 39 3.46 7.77 -0.39
CA GLY A 39 4.38 8.82 -0.84
C GLY A 39 5.56 8.99 0.13
N ARG A 40 5.31 8.97 1.44
CA ARG A 40 6.38 9.05 2.46
C ARG A 40 7.33 7.85 2.37
N PHE A 41 6.79 6.63 2.19
CA PHE A 41 7.62 5.43 2.03
C PHE A 41 8.49 5.51 0.77
N LEU A 42 7.93 5.97 -0.35
CA LEU A 42 8.67 6.21 -1.59
C LEU A 42 9.79 7.23 -1.37
N TYR A 43 9.48 8.36 -0.72
CA TYR A 43 10.45 9.40 -0.37
C TYR A 43 11.61 8.83 0.46
N GLU A 44 11.32 8.17 1.59
CA GLU A 44 12.34 7.57 2.48
C GLU A 44 13.25 6.60 1.71
N THR A 45 12.66 5.83 0.79
CA THR A 45 13.36 4.79 0.04
C THR A 45 14.25 5.38 -1.04
N ILE A 46 13.78 6.36 -1.81
CA ILE A 46 14.57 7.06 -2.83
C ILE A 46 15.68 7.89 -2.17
N PHE A 47 15.37 8.53 -1.04
CA PHE A 47 16.35 9.28 -0.28
C PHE A 47 17.52 8.40 0.17
N LYS A 48 17.22 7.17 0.61
CA LYS A 48 18.21 6.16 0.97
C LYS A 48 18.98 5.64 -0.26
N LEU A 49 18.30 5.44 -1.39
CA LEU A 49 18.92 4.97 -2.64
C LEU A 49 19.98 5.95 -3.16
N LEU A 50 19.68 7.25 -3.08
CA LEU A 50 20.50 8.33 -3.62
C LEU A 50 21.36 9.03 -2.55
N ASN A 51 21.54 8.42 -1.39
CA ASN A 51 22.39 8.98 -0.35
C ASN A 51 23.85 8.68 -0.62
N ASP A 52 24.60 9.71 -0.92
CA ASP A 52 26.07 9.65 -1.04
C ASP A 52 26.69 10.44 0.12
N PRO A 53 27.22 9.75 1.14
CA PRO A 53 27.75 10.42 2.33
C PRO A 53 29.01 11.25 2.05
N VAL A 54 29.70 11.02 0.92
CA VAL A 54 30.91 11.74 0.54
C VAL A 54 30.55 13.06 -0.14
N ASN A 55 29.68 13.02 -1.14
CA ASN A 55 29.32 14.21 -1.92
C ASN A 55 28.11 14.93 -1.31
N LYS A 56 26.93 14.34 -1.41
CA LYS A 56 25.68 14.88 -0.87
C LYS A 56 24.51 13.89 -0.94
N SER A 57 23.40 14.25 -0.33
CA SER A 57 22.13 13.55 -0.56
C SER A 57 21.48 14.00 -1.87
N TYR A 58 21.65 13.24 -2.93
CA TYR A 58 21.02 13.48 -4.22
C TYR A 58 19.49 13.27 -4.18
N GLY A 59 18.99 12.55 -3.17
CA GLY A 59 17.56 12.41 -2.92
C GLY A 59 16.86 13.75 -2.70
N ALA A 60 17.47 14.66 -1.92
CA ALA A 60 16.94 16.02 -1.73
C ALA A 60 16.91 16.80 -3.06
N SER A 61 17.98 16.73 -3.85
CA SER A 61 18.04 17.36 -5.17
C SER A 61 16.97 16.80 -6.12
N LEU A 62 16.74 15.48 -6.10
CA LEU A 62 15.70 14.83 -6.92
C LEU A 62 14.30 15.36 -6.58
N TYR A 63 13.94 15.44 -5.31
CA TYR A 63 12.62 15.92 -4.89
C TYR A 63 12.44 17.44 -5.05
N SER A 64 13.52 18.19 -5.25
CA SER A 64 13.51 19.61 -5.61
C SER A 64 13.59 19.83 -7.12
N HIS A 65 13.87 18.79 -7.91
CA HIS A 65 13.89 18.89 -9.37
C HIS A 65 12.49 19.19 -9.90
N PHE A 66 12.37 20.14 -10.84
CA PHE A 66 11.10 20.65 -11.33
C PHE A 66 10.13 19.55 -11.79
N SER A 67 10.61 18.58 -12.57
CA SER A 67 9.76 17.47 -13.06
C SER A 67 9.16 16.59 -11.95
N ILE A 68 9.88 16.45 -10.83
CA ILE A 68 9.42 15.65 -9.67
C ILE A 68 8.59 16.50 -8.72
N ASP A 69 8.94 17.77 -8.54
CA ASP A 69 8.20 18.71 -7.68
C ASP A 69 6.76 18.90 -8.16
N GLN A 70 6.53 18.94 -9.47
CA GLN A 70 5.20 19.04 -10.06
C GLN A 70 4.28 17.82 -9.80
N LEU A 71 4.83 16.67 -9.42
CA LEU A 71 4.04 15.49 -9.05
C LEU A 71 3.42 15.60 -7.65
N LYS A 72 3.80 16.61 -6.87
CA LYS A 72 3.25 16.87 -5.54
C LYS A 72 1.87 17.51 -5.66
N LYS A 73 0.91 16.96 -4.91
CA LYS A 73 -0.43 17.54 -4.83
C LYS A 73 -0.44 18.90 -4.13
N ASN A 74 0.38 19.05 -3.07
CA ASN A 74 0.58 20.27 -2.28
C ASN A 74 2.06 20.35 -1.91
N ARG A 75 2.54 21.53 -1.45
CA ARG A 75 3.95 21.75 -1.05
C ARG A 75 4.48 20.70 -0.06
N ASP A 76 3.65 20.27 0.89
CA ASP A 76 4.01 19.32 1.95
C ASP A 76 3.66 17.86 1.60
N SER A 77 3.26 17.59 0.36
CA SER A 77 2.90 16.24 -0.07
C SER A 77 4.06 15.55 -0.79
N TYR A 78 4.08 14.22 -0.66
CA TYR A 78 5.02 13.38 -1.39
C TYR A 78 4.33 12.75 -2.59
N PRO A 79 4.95 12.71 -3.79
CA PRO A 79 4.43 11.96 -4.92
C PRO A 79 4.30 10.48 -4.55
N GLN A 80 3.20 9.87 -4.95
CA GLN A 80 2.93 8.46 -4.68
C GLN A 80 3.58 7.52 -5.71
N TYR A 81 4.01 8.07 -6.83
CA TYR A 81 4.63 7.38 -7.95
C TYR A 81 5.56 8.33 -8.69
N ILE A 82 6.70 7.82 -9.14
CA ILE A 82 7.65 8.48 -10.04
C ILE A 82 7.94 7.46 -11.13
N SER A 83 7.79 7.84 -12.40
CA SER A 83 8.14 6.95 -13.50
C SER A 83 9.66 6.82 -13.61
N SER A 84 10.13 5.66 -14.06
CA SER A 84 11.57 5.40 -14.25
C SER A 84 12.21 6.36 -15.23
N GLU A 85 11.48 6.76 -16.26
CA GLU A 85 11.95 7.74 -17.23
C GLU A 85 12.13 9.14 -16.60
N MET A 86 11.16 9.61 -15.81
CA MET A 86 11.29 10.89 -15.10
C MET A 86 12.41 10.87 -14.07
N PHE A 87 12.56 9.77 -13.35
CA PHE A 87 13.66 9.57 -12.41
C PHE A 87 15.01 9.65 -13.12
N ALA A 88 15.17 8.93 -14.24
CA ALA A 88 16.43 8.89 -15.00
C ALA A 88 16.79 10.27 -15.56
N ASN A 89 15.83 10.96 -16.19
CA ASN A 89 16.06 12.30 -16.71
C ASN A 89 16.47 13.27 -15.59
N ALA A 90 15.75 13.26 -14.45
CA ALA A 90 16.06 14.14 -13.33
C ALA A 90 17.44 13.81 -12.71
N LEU A 91 17.80 12.54 -12.58
CA LEU A 91 19.08 12.13 -12.03
C LEU A 91 20.23 12.54 -12.96
N ILE A 92 20.11 12.33 -14.27
CA ILE A 92 21.11 12.72 -15.26
C ILE A 92 21.32 14.24 -15.21
N ASP A 93 20.24 15.01 -15.14
CA ASP A 93 20.33 16.47 -15.08
C ASP A 93 20.96 16.96 -13.77
N ILE A 94 20.61 16.37 -12.64
CA ILE A 94 21.18 16.69 -11.32
C ILE A 94 22.68 16.40 -11.26
N ILE A 95 23.10 15.27 -11.80
CA ILE A 95 24.54 14.92 -11.84
C ILE A 95 25.26 15.84 -12.81
N GLY A 96 24.72 16.09 -14.00
CA GLY A 96 25.30 17.02 -14.98
C GLY A 96 25.51 18.43 -14.41
N SER A 97 24.57 18.92 -13.61
CA SER A 97 24.67 20.25 -12.98
C SER A 97 25.76 20.37 -11.92
N GLN A 98 26.40 19.28 -11.47
CA GLN A 98 27.49 19.36 -10.50
C GLN A 98 28.73 20.08 -11.05
N SER A 99 29.03 19.89 -12.33
CA SER A 99 30.15 20.58 -12.98
C SER A 99 29.92 22.09 -13.02
N GLU A 100 28.70 22.53 -13.27
CA GLU A 100 28.27 23.93 -13.31
C GLU A 100 28.42 24.58 -11.93
N ILE A 101 27.91 23.94 -10.87
CA ILE A 101 28.00 24.46 -9.50
C ILE A 101 29.47 24.65 -9.07
N THR A 102 30.33 23.68 -9.39
CA THR A 102 31.76 23.76 -9.02
C THR A 102 32.46 24.89 -9.74
N GLN A 103 32.18 25.12 -11.02
CA GLN A 103 32.74 26.22 -11.79
C GLN A 103 32.25 27.59 -11.28
N PHE A 104 30.94 27.73 -11.01
CA PHE A 104 30.37 28.94 -10.44
C PHE A 104 30.99 29.30 -9.08
N THR A 105 31.21 28.31 -8.20
CA THR A 105 31.87 28.57 -6.91
C THR A 105 33.28 29.11 -7.08
N ASN A 106 34.04 28.60 -8.04
CA ASN A 106 35.38 29.07 -8.33
C ASN A 106 35.40 30.48 -8.94
N VAL A 107 34.44 30.82 -9.79
CA VAL A 107 34.30 32.13 -10.43
C VAL A 107 33.85 33.21 -9.43
N PHE A 108 32.98 32.89 -8.46
CA PHE A 108 32.58 33.83 -7.41
C PHE A 108 33.73 34.24 -6.46
N GLN A 109 34.82 33.49 -6.43
CA GLN A 109 36.01 33.83 -5.66
C GLN A 109 36.95 34.82 -6.40
N SER A 110 36.71 35.10 -7.68
CA SER A 110 37.48 36.06 -8.46
C SER A 110 36.66 37.33 -8.73
N ASN A 111 37.28 38.51 -8.46
CA ASN A 111 36.61 39.81 -8.43
C ASN A 111 36.11 40.38 -9.78
N ASP A 112 36.23 39.62 -10.90
CA ASP A 112 35.91 40.13 -12.26
C ASP A 112 34.70 39.46 -12.94
N SER A 113 33.76 39.03 -12.19
CA SER A 113 32.98 37.86 -12.49
C SER A 113 31.64 38.03 -13.23
N LYS A 114 31.04 39.23 -13.33
CA LYS A 114 29.63 39.33 -13.82
C LYS A 114 29.43 39.03 -15.32
N ASN A 115 30.44 39.36 -16.15
CA ASN A 115 30.30 39.13 -17.60
C ASN A 115 30.72 37.72 -18.01
N LEU A 116 31.72 37.13 -17.32
CA LEU A 116 32.13 35.75 -17.56
C LEU A 116 31.07 34.74 -17.21
N ILE A 117 30.33 34.93 -16.09
CA ILE A 117 29.22 34.06 -15.66
C ILE A 117 28.13 33.97 -16.73
N LYS A 118 27.81 35.07 -17.41
CA LYS A 118 26.73 35.09 -18.40
C LYS A 118 27.12 34.35 -19.70
N VAL A 119 28.37 34.42 -20.12
CA VAL A 119 28.85 33.72 -21.30
C VAL A 119 28.97 32.21 -21.02
N GLU A 120 29.49 31.81 -19.87
CA GLU A 120 29.58 30.40 -19.48
C GLU A 120 28.19 29.76 -19.30
N MET A 121 27.18 30.47 -18.78
CA MET A 121 25.80 29.97 -18.70
C MET A 121 25.17 29.74 -20.08
N GLU A 122 25.54 30.51 -21.10
CA GLU A 122 25.05 30.30 -22.47
C GLU A 122 25.72 29.09 -23.13
N GLU A 123 27.00 28.86 -22.90
CA GLU A 123 27.71 27.67 -23.41
C GLU A 123 27.18 26.36 -22.79
N PHE A 124 26.85 26.35 -21.50
CA PHE A 124 26.28 25.18 -20.83
C PHE A 124 24.88 24.78 -21.33
N ARG A 125 24.10 25.74 -21.81
CA ARG A 125 22.74 25.51 -22.33
C ARG A 125 22.71 24.64 -23.57
N PHE A 126 23.79 24.58 -24.34
CA PHE A 126 23.87 23.89 -25.62
C PHE A 126 24.68 22.58 -25.58
N GLN A 127 25.17 22.17 -24.39
CA GLN A 127 25.91 20.92 -24.27
C GLN A 127 24.98 19.72 -24.34
N ASP A 128 25.46 18.66 -25.01
CA ASP A 128 24.78 17.37 -24.99
C ASP A 128 24.60 16.87 -23.53
N PRO A 129 23.37 16.49 -23.11
CA PRO A 129 23.12 15.97 -21.77
C PRO A 129 24.00 14.79 -21.38
N TYR A 130 24.46 14.00 -22.33
CA TYR A 130 25.40 12.89 -22.10
C TYR A 130 26.79 13.37 -21.70
N GLU A 131 27.32 14.36 -22.40
CA GLU A 131 28.60 15.00 -22.05
C GLU A 131 28.53 15.77 -20.71
N ARG A 132 27.39 16.45 -20.47
CA ARG A 132 27.15 17.12 -19.18
C ARG A 132 27.19 16.14 -18.02
N PHE A 133 26.55 14.98 -18.18
CA PHE A 133 26.56 13.92 -17.16
C PHE A 133 28.00 13.44 -16.89
N GLN A 134 28.81 13.22 -17.92
CA GLN A 134 30.23 12.85 -17.79
C GLN A 134 31.01 13.89 -16.96
N LYS A 135 30.89 15.16 -17.34
CA LYS A 135 31.57 16.28 -16.62
C LYS A 135 31.13 16.35 -15.17
N GLY A 136 29.81 16.15 -14.92
CA GLY A 136 29.27 16.11 -13.57
C GLY A 136 29.82 14.95 -12.74
N LEU A 137 29.95 13.76 -13.33
CA LEU A 137 30.60 12.62 -12.68
C LEU A 137 32.05 12.90 -12.36
N ASP A 138 32.77 13.55 -13.26
CA ASP A 138 34.18 13.87 -13.05
C ASP A 138 34.37 14.90 -11.92
N ALA A 139 33.44 15.83 -11.77
CA ALA A 139 33.42 16.83 -10.71
C ALA A 139 33.07 16.27 -9.31
N MET A 140 32.49 15.07 -9.21
CA MET A 140 32.19 14.41 -7.92
C MET A 140 33.49 13.92 -7.27
N GLU A 141 33.54 13.95 -5.93
CA GLU A 141 34.56 13.21 -5.18
C GLU A 141 34.36 11.71 -5.32
N TYR A 142 35.45 10.93 -5.13
CA TYR A 142 35.37 9.49 -5.23
C TYR A 142 34.45 8.90 -4.15
N SER A 143 33.43 8.14 -4.57
CA SER A 143 32.48 7.48 -3.72
C SER A 143 32.00 6.19 -4.35
N PRO A 144 31.42 5.24 -3.58
CA PRO A 144 30.76 4.08 -4.14
C PRO A 144 29.60 4.43 -5.09
N PHE A 145 28.89 5.52 -4.81
CA PHE A 145 27.79 5.98 -5.66
C PHE A 145 28.30 6.53 -6.99
N LYS A 146 29.39 7.35 -6.98
CA LYS A 146 30.07 7.79 -8.20
C LYS A 146 30.54 6.61 -9.04
N SER A 147 31.22 5.62 -8.43
CA SER A 147 31.68 4.42 -9.13
C SER A 147 30.52 3.64 -9.77
N TYR A 148 29.40 3.55 -9.07
CA TYR A 148 28.21 2.88 -9.58
C TYR A 148 27.60 3.58 -10.79
N LEU A 149 27.47 4.91 -10.74
CA LEU A 149 27.01 5.72 -11.87
C LEU A 149 27.96 5.68 -13.05
N ARG A 150 29.28 5.71 -12.79
CA ARG A 150 30.31 5.57 -13.83
C ARG A 150 30.18 4.24 -14.57
N GLY A 151 29.84 3.16 -13.87
CA GLY A 151 29.60 1.85 -14.49
C GLY A 151 28.40 1.82 -15.44
N PHE A 152 27.39 2.70 -15.30
CA PHE A 152 26.37 2.90 -16.32
C PHE A 152 26.92 3.69 -17.51
N PHE A 153 27.62 4.79 -17.26
CA PHE A 153 28.16 5.65 -18.31
C PHE A 153 29.12 4.89 -19.23
N GLU A 154 30.04 4.11 -18.68
CA GLU A 154 31.03 3.34 -19.45
C GLU A 154 30.44 2.23 -20.35
N LYS A 155 29.19 1.81 -20.09
CA LYS A 155 28.47 0.81 -20.85
C LYS A 155 27.52 1.38 -21.90
N THR A 156 27.47 2.69 -22.01
CA THR A 156 26.53 3.40 -22.89
C THR A 156 27.28 4.35 -23.80
N GLU A 157 26.74 4.57 -24.99
CA GLU A 157 27.40 5.40 -26.02
C GLU A 157 26.69 6.73 -26.25
N ASN A 158 25.45 6.88 -25.72
CA ASN A 158 24.63 8.06 -25.93
C ASN A 158 23.64 8.28 -24.78
N TYR A 159 22.99 9.43 -24.81
CA TYR A 159 21.99 9.83 -23.82
C TYR A 159 20.83 8.83 -23.68
N SER A 160 20.33 8.31 -24.80
CA SER A 160 19.19 7.37 -24.79
C SER A 160 19.53 6.07 -24.07
N ASP A 161 20.71 5.53 -24.33
CA ASP A 161 21.17 4.29 -23.68
C ASP A 161 21.43 4.50 -22.19
N LEU A 162 22.05 5.63 -21.83
CA LEU A 162 22.26 6.00 -20.43
C LEU A 162 20.92 6.16 -19.68
N LYS A 163 19.97 6.87 -20.29
CA LYS A 163 18.62 7.04 -19.74
C LYS A 163 17.93 5.69 -19.52
N ASN A 164 17.99 4.79 -20.53
CA ASN A 164 17.41 3.46 -20.45
C ASN A 164 18.07 2.59 -19.36
N ALA A 165 19.39 2.64 -19.24
CA ALA A 165 20.15 1.90 -18.23
C ALA A 165 19.77 2.35 -16.80
N ILE A 166 19.67 3.66 -16.56
CA ILE A 166 19.26 4.23 -15.27
C ILE A 166 17.77 3.95 -14.99
N SER A 167 16.90 4.06 -16.02
CA SER A 167 15.48 3.74 -15.89
C SER A 167 15.28 2.28 -15.47
N LYS A 168 15.98 1.34 -16.13
CA LYS A 168 15.91 -0.07 -15.78
C LYS A 168 16.41 -0.35 -14.38
N TRP A 169 17.51 0.27 -13.96
CA TRP A 169 18.01 0.16 -12.59
C TRP A 169 16.97 0.63 -11.57
N PHE A 170 16.30 1.75 -11.85
CA PHE A 170 15.25 2.25 -10.98
C PHE A 170 14.04 1.30 -10.93
N ASP A 171 13.60 0.75 -12.05
CA ASP A 171 12.51 -0.22 -12.11
C ASP A 171 12.83 -1.49 -11.30
N ASP A 172 14.03 -2.06 -11.48
CA ASP A 172 14.51 -3.23 -10.74
C ASP A 172 14.58 -2.96 -9.21
N TYR A 173 14.91 -1.73 -8.84
CA TYR A 173 14.90 -1.31 -7.44
C TYR A 173 13.47 -1.15 -6.91
N MET A 174 12.59 -0.51 -7.69
CA MET A 174 11.19 -0.26 -7.30
C MET A 174 10.37 -1.54 -7.20
N GLU A 175 10.72 -2.59 -7.94
CA GLU A 175 10.11 -3.90 -7.76
C GLU A 175 10.34 -4.44 -6.35
N ARG A 176 11.58 -4.37 -5.86
CA ARG A 176 11.93 -4.76 -4.48
C ARG A 176 11.25 -3.86 -3.44
N VAL A 177 11.24 -2.57 -3.67
CA VAL A 177 10.55 -1.58 -2.82
C VAL A 177 9.07 -1.88 -2.71
N SER A 178 8.42 -2.26 -3.82
CA SER A 178 7.02 -2.66 -3.86
C SER A 178 6.76 -3.88 -2.97
N GLY A 179 7.68 -4.85 -2.97
CA GLY A 179 7.64 -5.99 -2.04
C GLY A 179 7.70 -5.56 -0.57
N TRP A 180 8.62 -4.68 -0.20
CA TRP A 180 8.73 -4.15 1.16
C TRP A 180 7.49 -3.35 1.58
N TYR A 181 6.93 -2.55 0.66
CA TYR A 181 5.70 -1.82 0.92
C TYR A 181 4.52 -2.75 1.18
N LYS A 182 4.38 -3.85 0.41
CA LYS A 182 3.35 -4.88 0.62
C LYS A 182 3.43 -5.49 2.03
N ILE A 183 4.65 -5.82 2.51
CA ILE A 183 4.86 -6.36 3.86
C ILE A 183 4.48 -5.32 4.92
N ARG A 184 4.93 -4.07 4.76
CA ARG A 184 4.59 -2.96 5.67
C ARG A 184 3.08 -2.70 5.72
N THR A 185 2.40 -2.80 4.58
CA THR A 185 0.94 -2.65 4.45
C THR A 185 0.20 -3.78 5.16
N LYS A 186 0.57 -5.04 4.93
CA LYS A 186 -0.03 -6.19 5.61
C LYS A 186 0.07 -6.08 7.13
N ARG A 187 1.22 -5.68 7.65
CA ARG A 187 1.41 -5.43 9.10
C ARG A 187 0.45 -4.37 9.62
N SER A 188 0.27 -3.28 8.87
CA SER A 188 -0.64 -2.20 9.29
C SER A 188 -2.11 -2.62 9.25
N ILE A 189 -2.51 -3.38 8.23
CA ILE A 189 -3.87 -3.94 8.14
C ILE A 189 -4.12 -4.86 9.34
N PHE A 190 -3.18 -5.75 9.68
CA PHE A 190 -3.31 -6.63 10.84
C PHE A 190 -3.46 -5.85 12.15
N ILE A 191 -2.69 -4.78 12.36
CA ILE A 191 -2.81 -3.93 13.57
C ILE A 191 -4.19 -3.27 13.62
N ILE A 192 -4.69 -2.73 12.50
CA ILE A 192 -6.04 -2.14 12.43
C ILE A 192 -7.10 -3.20 12.67
N SER A 193 -6.95 -4.40 12.09
CA SER A 193 -7.85 -5.54 12.36
C SER A 193 -7.91 -5.89 13.83
N LEU A 194 -6.75 -5.93 14.48
CA LEU A 194 -6.66 -6.21 15.92
C LEU A 194 -7.37 -5.14 16.76
N LEU A 195 -7.17 -3.86 16.42
CA LEU A 195 -7.85 -2.76 17.09
C LEU A 195 -9.37 -2.81 16.91
N VAL A 196 -9.83 -3.13 15.70
CA VAL A 196 -11.27 -3.31 15.40
C VAL A 196 -11.83 -4.49 16.18
N CYS A 197 -11.13 -5.65 16.20
CA CYS A 197 -11.56 -6.82 16.96
C CYS A 197 -11.65 -6.52 18.46
N LEU A 198 -10.66 -5.81 19.01
CA LEU A 198 -10.69 -5.40 20.41
C LEU A 198 -11.82 -4.38 20.69
N ALA A 199 -12.00 -3.37 19.85
CA ALA A 199 -13.02 -2.34 20.06
C ALA A 199 -14.45 -2.91 19.99
N LEU A 200 -14.70 -3.83 19.08
CA LEU A 200 -16.02 -4.42 18.86
C LEU A 200 -16.20 -5.79 19.54
N ASN A 201 -15.19 -6.27 20.25
CA ASN A 201 -15.16 -7.61 20.85
C ASN A 201 -15.52 -8.73 19.86
N VAL A 202 -14.86 -8.74 18.69
CA VAL A 202 -15.07 -9.75 17.65
C VAL A 202 -14.24 -10.98 17.97
N ASP A 203 -14.86 -11.99 18.61
CA ASP A 203 -14.23 -13.26 18.98
C ASP A 203 -14.70 -14.41 18.08
N SER A 204 -13.77 -14.95 17.28
CA SER A 204 -14.04 -16.07 16.37
C SER A 204 -14.51 -17.33 17.09
N ILE A 205 -14.02 -17.61 18.30
CA ILE A 205 -14.39 -18.82 19.06
C ILE A 205 -15.85 -18.72 19.48
N THR A 206 -16.25 -17.58 20.02
CA THR A 206 -17.63 -17.31 20.43
C THR A 206 -18.58 -17.30 19.20
N LEU A 207 -18.15 -16.69 18.10
CA LEU A 207 -18.91 -16.69 16.85
C LEU A 207 -19.15 -18.11 16.33
N ILE A 208 -18.10 -18.95 16.26
CA ILE A 208 -18.22 -20.34 15.79
C ILE A 208 -19.12 -21.16 16.72
N LYS A 209 -19.02 -20.98 18.04
CA LYS A 209 -19.91 -21.63 19.01
C LYS A 209 -21.37 -21.23 18.74
N LYS A 210 -21.68 -19.95 18.58
CA LYS A 210 -23.03 -19.47 18.31
C LYS A 210 -23.57 -20.03 16.99
N LEU A 211 -22.79 -20.00 15.92
CA LEU A 211 -23.16 -20.59 14.62
C LEU A 211 -23.39 -22.11 14.69
N ASN A 212 -22.71 -22.81 15.60
CA ASN A 212 -22.90 -24.26 15.78
C ASN A 212 -24.12 -24.59 16.61
N THR A 213 -24.49 -23.76 17.57
CA THR A 213 -25.63 -24.03 18.51
C THR A 213 -26.93 -23.43 18.04
N ASP A 214 -26.93 -22.29 17.38
CA ASP A 214 -28.14 -21.59 16.93
C ASP A 214 -28.37 -21.79 15.43
N ASP A 215 -29.29 -22.75 15.12
CA ASP A 215 -29.63 -23.11 13.75
C ASP A 215 -30.39 -22.00 13.01
N LYS A 216 -31.21 -21.20 13.72
CA LYS A 216 -31.93 -20.08 13.13
C LYS A 216 -30.96 -18.98 12.71
N TYR A 217 -30.11 -18.51 13.64
CA TYR A 217 -29.10 -17.50 13.40
C TYR A 217 -28.16 -17.86 12.22
N ARG A 218 -27.71 -19.13 12.17
CA ARG A 218 -26.88 -19.61 11.06
C ARG A 218 -27.59 -19.53 9.72
N LYS A 219 -28.84 -19.97 9.64
CA LYS A 219 -29.64 -19.96 8.40
C LYS A 219 -29.91 -18.55 7.90
N ASP A 220 -30.22 -17.63 8.81
CA ASP A 220 -30.46 -16.22 8.47
C ASP A 220 -29.20 -15.58 7.84
N LEU A 221 -28.02 -15.82 8.42
CA LEU A 221 -26.75 -15.35 7.83
C LEU A 221 -26.46 -16.00 6.47
N VAL A 222 -26.78 -17.26 6.28
CA VAL A 222 -26.62 -17.93 4.97
C VAL A 222 -27.56 -17.32 3.92
N LEU A 223 -28.78 -16.99 4.25
CA LEU A 223 -29.71 -16.32 3.33
C LEU A 223 -29.21 -14.93 2.94
N LEU A 224 -28.69 -14.16 3.90
CA LEU A 224 -28.08 -12.86 3.63
C LEU A 224 -26.85 -12.99 2.73
N ALA A 225 -26.01 -14.00 2.95
CA ALA A 225 -24.85 -14.28 2.11
C ALA A 225 -25.24 -14.59 0.67
N GLU A 226 -26.27 -15.45 0.49
CA GLU A 226 -26.77 -15.79 -0.85
C GLU A 226 -27.36 -14.58 -1.58
N LYS A 227 -28.13 -13.74 -0.87
CA LYS A 227 -28.66 -12.46 -1.41
C LYS A 227 -27.50 -11.54 -1.86
N LYS A 228 -26.49 -11.38 -1.03
CA LYS A 228 -25.34 -10.52 -1.35
C LYS A 228 -24.53 -11.00 -2.57
N VAL A 229 -24.34 -12.30 -2.71
CA VAL A 229 -23.67 -12.89 -3.88
C VAL A 229 -24.49 -12.68 -5.15
N LEU A 230 -25.82 -12.78 -5.07
CA LEU A 230 -26.71 -12.53 -6.22
C LEU A 230 -26.65 -11.04 -6.64
N GLU A 231 -26.74 -10.11 -5.70
CA GLU A 231 -26.66 -8.67 -5.96
C GLU A 231 -25.35 -8.29 -6.68
N ASN A 232 -24.21 -8.84 -6.23
CA ASN A 232 -22.92 -8.56 -6.85
C ASN A 232 -22.77 -9.18 -8.26
N LYS A 233 -23.43 -10.32 -8.54
CA LYS A 233 -23.43 -10.90 -9.89
C LYS A 233 -24.26 -10.09 -10.88
N ILE A 234 -25.31 -9.44 -10.43
CA ILE A 234 -26.20 -8.63 -11.29
C ILE A 234 -25.54 -7.29 -11.64
N ASN A 235 -24.75 -6.72 -10.73
CA ASN A 235 -24.17 -5.39 -10.90
C ASN A 235 -22.83 -5.38 -11.64
N ASP A 236 -22.25 -6.52 -12.02
CA ASP A 236 -20.93 -6.68 -12.71
C ASP A 236 -19.81 -5.78 -12.14
N GLN A 237 -19.96 -5.33 -10.89
CA GLN A 237 -19.06 -4.42 -10.23
C GLN A 237 -17.98 -5.21 -9.54
N LYS A 238 -16.74 -5.09 -10.04
CA LYS A 238 -15.55 -5.32 -9.21
C LYS A 238 -15.73 -4.53 -7.92
N ILE A 239 -15.47 -5.17 -6.80
CA ILE A 239 -15.43 -4.50 -5.50
C ILE A 239 -14.21 -3.57 -5.53
N ASP A 240 -14.37 -2.43 -6.18
CA ASP A 240 -13.39 -1.35 -6.12
C ASP A 240 -13.56 -0.66 -4.77
N SER A 241 -12.47 -0.59 -4.05
CA SER A 241 -12.35 0.10 -2.75
C SER A 241 -12.63 1.61 -2.82
N VAL A 242 -12.96 2.12 -4.00
CA VAL A 242 -13.01 3.56 -4.30
C VAL A 242 -14.31 4.24 -3.84
N ASP A 243 -15.41 3.49 -3.62
CA ASP A 243 -16.69 4.11 -3.22
C ASP A 243 -17.01 3.87 -1.73
N LEU A 244 -16.31 4.65 -0.89
CA LEU A 244 -16.42 4.60 0.58
C LEU A 244 -17.86 4.75 1.08
N ALA A 245 -18.63 5.67 0.50
CA ALA A 245 -20.01 5.95 0.88
C ALA A 245 -20.95 4.79 0.52
N LYS A 246 -20.76 4.17 -0.65
CA LYS A 246 -21.54 3.04 -1.12
C LYS A 246 -21.26 1.78 -0.29
N ASN A 247 -19.99 1.55 0.05
CA ASN A 247 -19.60 0.43 0.91
C ASN A 247 -20.10 0.60 2.35
N LEU A 248 -20.06 1.81 2.93
CA LEU A 248 -20.62 2.11 4.25
C LEU A 248 -22.15 1.92 4.28
N ASN A 249 -22.86 2.39 3.24
CA ASN A 249 -24.31 2.21 3.16
C ASN A 249 -24.68 0.73 3.01
N SER A 250 -23.91 -0.04 2.25
CA SER A 250 -24.11 -1.49 2.13
C SER A 250 -23.86 -2.23 3.44
N ILE A 251 -22.83 -1.84 4.20
CA ILE A 251 -22.57 -2.39 5.54
C ILE A 251 -23.71 -2.02 6.48
N LYS A 252 -24.15 -0.76 6.46
CA LYS A 252 -25.23 -0.25 7.31
C LYS A 252 -26.56 -0.95 7.04
N SER A 253 -26.92 -1.19 5.77
CA SER A 253 -28.13 -1.93 5.41
C SER A 253 -28.08 -3.38 5.89
N ILE A 254 -26.93 -4.05 5.78
CA ILE A 254 -26.78 -5.43 6.24
C ILE A 254 -26.77 -5.50 7.77
N ILE A 255 -26.13 -4.56 8.46
CA ILE A 255 -26.19 -4.49 9.93
C ILE A 255 -27.63 -4.28 10.39
N ASN A 256 -28.39 -3.39 9.78
CA ASN A 256 -29.79 -3.15 10.12
C ASN A 256 -30.67 -4.40 9.83
N GLU A 257 -30.42 -5.14 8.75
CA GLU A 257 -31.10 -6.42 8.48
C GLU A 257 -30.76 -7.53 9.51
N ILE A 258 -29.62 -7.39 10.21
CA ILE A 258 -29.15 -8.33 11.25
C ILE A 258 -29.54 -7.84 12.66
N GLU A 259 -29.92 -6.56 12.86
CA GLU A 259 -30.26 -5.98 14.17
C GLU A 259 -31.39 -6.72 14.90
N ASP A 260 -32.32 -7.37 14.20
CA ASP A 260 -33.31 -8.26 14.81
C ASP A 260 -32.71 -9.57 15.38
N ASN A 261 -31.47 -9.92 15.02
CA ASN A 261 -30.76 -11.11 15.47
C ASN A 261 -29.36 -10.73 15.96
N SER A 262 -29.27 -10.23 17.19
CA SER A 262 -28.03 -9.75 17.86
C SER A 262 -26.73 -10.40 17.35
N LEU A 263 -25.94 -9.65 16.55
CA LEU A 263 -24.56 -10.04 16.24
C LEU A 263 -23.82 -10.32 17.56
N PRO A 264 -22.98 -11.36 17.66
CA PRO A 264 -22.17 -11.61 18.83
C PRO A 264 -21.02 -10.60 18.88
N ILE A 265 -21.37 -9.33 19.09
CA ILE A 265 -20.50 -8.17 19.15
C ILE A 265 -20.76 -7.47 20.47
N GLY A 266 -19.69 -7.03 21.13
CA GLY A 266 -19.82 -6.30 22.40
C GLY A 266 -19.48 -7.14 23.60
N TYR A 267 -19.32 -6.45 24.73
CA TYR A 267 -18.81 -7.00 25.98
C TYR A 267 -19.90 -7.43 26.97
N GLN A 268 -21.18 -7.48 26.56
CA GLN A 268 -22.29 -7.55 27.51
C GLN A 268 -22.33 -8.82 28.37
N ASP A 269 -21.92 -9.97 27.85
CA ASP A 269 -21.96 -11.24 28.59
C ASP A 269 -20.56 -11.73 29.04
N ASP A 270 -19.50 -11.29 28.39
CA ASP A 270 -18.14 -11.76 28.64
C ASP A 270 -17.58 -11.31 29.99
N PHE A 271 -17.94 -10.11 30.48
CA PHE A 271 -17.43 -9.59 31.75
C PHE A 271 -17.87 -10.42 32.98
N LYS A 272 -19.01 -11.11 32.94
CA LYS A 272 -19.45 -11.99 34.01
C LYS A 272 -18.73 -13.33 34.04
N GLU A 273 -18.30 -13.83 32.88
CA GLU A 273 -17.55 -15.08 32.76
C GLU A 273 -16.03 -14.92 32.80
N LEU A 274 -15.52 -13.73 32.53
CA LEU A 274 -14.09 -13.39 32.52
C LEU A 274 -13.36 -13.63 33.88
N ASN A 275 -14.10 -13.84 34.95
CA ASN A 275 -13.53 -14.10 36.30
C ASN A 275 -12.91 -15.51 36.45
N LYS A 276 -12.93 -16.36 35.40
CA LYS A 276 -12.27 -17.68 35.38
C LYS A 276 -10.94 -17.58 34.60
N LYS A 277 -9.83 -17.86 35.25
CA LYS A 277 -8.43 -17.70 34.78
C LYS A 277 -8.15 -18.25 33.36
N ASN A 278 -8.87 -19.26 32.91
CA ASN A 278 -8.70 -19.85 31.57
C ASN A 278 -9.54 -19.15 30.48
N HIS A 279 -10.52 -18.33 30.84
CA HIS A 279 -11.40 -17.68 29.89
C HIS A 279 -10.74 -16.54 29.15
N TYR A 280 -9.87 -15.76 29.81
CA TYR A 280 -9.09 -14.68 29.18
C TYR A 280 -8.18 -15.18 28.08
N ILE A 281 -7.54 -16.32 28.25
CA ILE A 281 -6.63 -16.88 27.25
C ILE A 281 -7.42 -17.27 25.99
N MET A 282 -8.54 -17.97 26.17
CA MET A 282 -9.40 -18.39 25.05
C MET A 282 -9.99 -17.20 24.30
N TRP A 283 -10.49 -16.18 25.04
CA TRP A 283 -10.96 -14.93 24.47
C TRP A 283 -9.87 -14.22 23.67
N PHE A 284 -8.67 -14.06 24.24
CA PHE A 284 -7.56 -13.43 23.54
C PHE A 284 -7.13 -14.19 22.28
N VAL A 285 -7.11 -15.51 22.34
CA VAL A 285 -6.87 -16.36 21.17
C VAL A 285 -7.96 -16.15 20.10
N GLY A 286 -9.23 -16.10 20.50
CA GLY A 286 -10.34 -15.83 19.60
C GLY A 286 -10.22 -14.46 18.89
N ILE A 287 -9.85 -13.41 19.63
CA ILE A 287 -9.58 -12.07 19.08
C ILE A 287 -8.40 -12.12 18.08
N LEU A 288 -7.31 -12.83 18.40
CA LEU A 288 -6.17 -12.97 17.48
C LEU A 288 -6.54 -13.70 16.19
N ILE A 289 -7.35 -14.79 16.29
CA ILE A 289 -7.85 -15.51 15.13
C ILE A 289 -8.70 -14.57 14.27
N SER A 290 -9.62 -13.80 14.89
CA SER A 290 -10.43 -12.82 14.18
C SER A 290 -9.58 -11.77 13.48
N ALA A 291 -8.61 -11.16 14.17
CA ALA A 291 -7.72 -10.15 13.60
C ALA A 291 -6.93 -10.69 12.40
N PHE A 292 -6.45 -11.93 12.50
CA PHE A 292 -5.76 -12.61 11.40
C PHE A 292 -6.72 -12.87 10.23
N ALA A 293 -7.92 -13.39 10.50
CA ALA A 293 -8.94 -13.63 9.50
C ALA A 293 -9.34 -12.33 8.76
N LEU A 294 -9.57 -11.23 9.49
CA LEU A 294 -9.91 -9.95 8.89
C LEU A 294 -8.76 -9.37 8.03
N SER A 295 -7.51 -9.68 8.36
CA SER A 295 -6.35 -9.19 7.62
C SER A 295 -6.21 -9.74 6.19
N PHE A 296 -6.92 -10.82 5.84
CA PHE A 296 -6.98 -11.31 4.45
C PHE A 296 -7.74 -10.37 3.52
N GLY A 297 -8.63 -9.54 4.07
CA GLY A 297 -9.40 -8.55 3.31
C GLY A 297 -10.72 -9.08 2.73
N ALA A 298 -11.60 -8.15 2.40
CA ALA A 298 -12.95 -8.43 1.92
C ALA A 298 -13.00 -9.30 0.63
N PRO A 299 -12.17 -9.08 -0.41
CA PRO A 299 -12.19 -9.91 -1.61
C PRO A 299 -11.96 -11.39 -1.33
N PHE A 300 -11.01 -11.72 -0.43
CA PHE A 300 -10.75 -13.11 -0.04
C PHE A 300 -11.99 -13.78 0.56
N TRP A 301 -12.64 -13.13 1.52
CA TRP A 301 -13.80 -13.70 2.19
C TRP A 301 -15.02 -13.80 1.27
N PHE A 302 -15.17 -12.85 0.35
CA PHE A 302 -16.19 -12.93 -0.70
C PHE A 302 -15.99 -14.16 -1.60
N GLU A 303 -14.76 -14.42 -2.05
CA GLU A 303 -14.46 -15.62 -2.84
C GLU A 303 -14.73 -16.92 -2.06
N VAL A 304 -14.34 -16.99 -0.79
CA VAL A 304 -14.60 -18.13 0.07
C VAL A 304 -16.11 -18.38 0.18
N MET A 305 -16.88 -17.33 0.42
CA MET A 305 -18.34 -17.38 0.50
C MET A 305 -18.97 -17.88 -0.80
N VAL A 306 -18.58 -17.33 -1.94
CA VAL A 306 -19.08 -17.74 -3.27
C VAL A 306 -18.78 -19.21 -3.55
N LYS A 307 -17.53 -19.65 -3.27
CA LYS A 307 -17.13 -21.05 -3.47
C LYS A 307 -17.95 -21.99 -2.58
N ALA A 308 -18.15 -21.65 -1.30
CA ALA A 308 -18.93 -22.45 -0.37
C ALA A 308 -20.42 -22.55 -0.78
N ILE A 309 -21.03 -21.45 -1.26
CA ILE A 309 -22.40 -21.45 -1.79
C ILE A 309 -22.51 -22.34 -3.04
N ASN A 310 -21.57 -22.26 -3.95
CA ASN A 310 -21.56 -23.08 -5.18
C ASN A 310 -21.43 -24.57 -4.83
N ILE A 311 -20.58 -24.95 -3.89
CA ILE A 311 -20.44 -26.34 -3.43
C ILE A 311 -21.75 -26.82 -2.78
N ARG A 312 -22.40 -25.99 -1.94
CA ARG A 312 -23.67 -26.32 -1.31
C ARG A 312 -24.76 -26.59 -2.36
N ARG A 313 -24.85 -25.73 -3.39
CA ARG A 313 -25.84 -25.89 -4.48
C ARG A 313 -25.57 -27.13 -5.34
N ALA A 314 -24.33 -27.47 -5.62
CA ALA A 314 -23.93 -28.65 -6.39
C ALA A 314 -24.25 -29.97 -5.63
N GLY A 315 -24.27 -29.95 -4.29
CA GLY A 315 -24.61 -31.11 -3.47
C GLY A 315 -26.10 -31.34 -3.29
N ILE A 316 -26.97 -30.43 -3.75
CA ILE A 316 -28.44 -30.62 -3.74
C ILE A 316 -28.81 -31.28 -5.06
N LYS A 317 -29.17 -32.60 -5.02
CA LYS A 317 -29.73 -33.28 -6.20
C LYS A 317 -30.98 -32.52 -6.66
N PRO A 318 -31.15 -32.25 -7.98
CA PRO A 318 -32.44 -31.79 -8.49
C PRO A 318 -33.48 -32.86 -8.19
N SER A 319 -34.55 -32.45 -7.51
CA SER A 319 -35.77 -33.25 -7.30
C SER A 319 -36.56 -33.38 -8.58
#